data_ac0fef28bade7b026653672c0d9c4f68
#
_entry.id   ac0fef28bade7b026653672c0d9c4f68
#
_cell.length_a   1.000
_cell.length_b   1.000
_cell.length_c   1.000
_cell.angle_alpha   90.00
_cell.angle_beta   90.00
_cell.angle_gamma   90.00
#
_symmetry.space_group_name_H-M   'P 1'
#
loop_
_entity.id
_entity.type
_entity.pdbx_description
1 polymer ?
#
loop_
_entity_poly.entity_id
_entity_poly.type
_entity_poly.pdbx_seq_one_letter_code
_entity_poly.pdbx_strand_id
1 'polypeptide(L)'
;MKKVLLLAVLIASLATAKESSRFGEALHGTYQYKDFQRSAYCRQCHREIYYQWQQSMMAQAYTHHWDEIEYFNLAVEHAKRNPKFKPVADGCNGCHTPFAYLAGDTPPPRPSKKSMANESVSCDVCHTISGYNEKLLYNFSYYVSPGRLKYGNRGGTNSPAHELKKSDAHGKSQFCANCHNEQSPWGVWVKSTYTEWLEGPYSKEGVQCHTCHMPPAPGKRAITEKKNYPDVRQHLFHGAHVQSKIRGAIDVLIQPSAKELEPGDRVVFTVQLFNQKCGHKVPSGSVEDRMLYLQVEAIDANGKRYHLPVDRKGFDGEEYTISSSAKAYQDFAEMMDVPEGFDGLPRDGITPGNRIFRMPYFTEKGIMTICQWNTAKLGVDYRIGPRETKVETFTWTVPDTIPEGTVRITATLNYRLLVKPVADFLKVPEEESRDRLINRGETTIEVFY
;
A
#
# COMPACT_ATOMS: atom_id res chain seq x y z
N MET A 1 -7.59 -17.17 -55.10
CA MET A 1 -7.10 -17.51 -53.74
C MET A 1 -6.27 -16.42 -53.05
N LYS A 2 -5.35 -15.68 -53.71
CA LYS A 2 -4.53 -14.63 -53.08
C LYS A 2 -5.27 -13.40 -52.54
N LYS A 3 -6.39 -12.98 -53.16
CA LYS A 3 -7.20 -11.80 -52.74
C LYS A 3 -8.03 -12.06 -51.47
N VAL A 4 -8.49 -13.30 -51.25
CA VAL A 4 -9.25 -13.67 -50.04
C VAL A 4 -8.35 -13.75 -48.80
N LEU A 5 -7.09 -14.19 -48.97
CA LEU A 5 -6.11 -14.27 -47.88
C LEU A 5 -5.71 -12.86 -47.36
N LEU A 6 -5.59 -11.88 -48.29
CA LEU A 6 -5.26 -10.49 -47.88
C LEU A 6 -6.40 -9.83 -47.07
N LEU A 7 -7.67 -10.13 -47.44
CA LEU A 7 -8.81 -9.58 -46.70
C LEU A 7 -8.95 -10.20 -45.31
N ALA A 8 -8.67 -11.49 -45.14
CA ALA A 8 -8.68 -12.17 -43.86
C ALA A 8 -7.59 -11.67 -42.91
N VAL A 9 -6.39 -11.39 -43.46
CA VAL A 9 -5.28 -10.83 -42.65
C VAL A 9 -5.58 -9.39 -42.20
N LEU A 10 -6.23 -8.56 -43.07
CA LEU A 10 -6.59 -7.19 -42.69
C LEU A 10 -7.72 -7.17 -41.64
N ILE A 11 -8.68 -8.10 -41.74
CA ILE A 11 -9.77 -8.20 -40.75
C ILE A 11 -9.24 -8.71 -39.39
N ALA A 12 -8.31 -9.67 -39.41
CA ALA A 12 -7.67 -10.16 -38.21
C ALA A 12 -6.78 -9.08 -37.52
N SER A 13 -6.06 -8.26 -38.30
CA SER A 13 -5.25 -7.16 -37.75
C SER A 13 -6.12 -6.01 -37.22
N LEU A 14 -7.29 -5.74 -37.85
CA LEU A 14 -8.24 -4.75 -37.34
C LEU A 14 -8.97 -5.23 -36.10
N ALA A 15 -9.27 -6.52 -35.97
CA ALA A 15 -9.88 -7.09 -34.76
C ALA A 15 -8.89 -7.07 -33.59
N THR A 16 -7.63 -7.43 -33.82
CA THR A 16 -6.59 -7.37 -32.79
C THR A 16 -6.24 -5.95 -32.37
N ALA A 17 -6.20 -4.99 -33.31
CA ALA A 17 -6.01 -3.57 -32.99
C ALA A 17 -7.18 -2.98 -32.18
N LYS A 18 -8.42 -3.41 -32.46
CA LYS A 18 -9.61 -2.93 -31.73
C LYS A 18 -9.74 -3.57 -30.35
N GLU A 19 -9.21 -4.77 -30.14
CA GLU A 19 -9.19 -5.46 -28.87
C GLU A 19 -8.04 -4.94 -27.97
N SER A 20 -6.87 -4.67 -28.54
CA SER A 20 -5.74 -4.05 -27.82
C SER A 20 -6.05 -2.61 -27.37
N SER A 21 -6.92 -1.89 -28.09
CA SER A 21 -7.34 -0.51 -27.71
C SER A 21 -8.30 -0.43 -26.52
N ARG A 22 -8.64 -1.55 -25.88
CA ARG A 22 -9.53 -1.59 -24.70
C ARG A 22 -8.82 -1.70 -23.36
N PHE A 23 -7.52 -1.95 -23.33
CA PHE A 23 -6.74 -2.02 -22.12
C PHE A 23 -6.26 -0.65 -21.69
N GLY A 24 -6.07 -0.45 -20.37
CA GLY A 24 -5.64 0.82 -19.80
C GLY A 24 -4.39 1.40 -20.47
N GLU A 25 -3.37 0.59 -20.73
CA GLU A 25 -2.15 1.01 -21.45
C GLU A 25 -2.41 1.49 -22.87
N ALA A 26 -3.27 0.80 -23.60
CA ALA A 26 -3.63 1.17 -24.96
C ALA A 26 -4.58 2.37 -25.03
N LEU A 27 -5.14 2.78 -23.89
CA LEU A 27 -6.06 3.91 -23.81
C LEU A 27 -5.36 5.25 -23.50
N HIS A 28 -4.04 5.28 -23.32
CA HIS A 28 -3.28 6.51 -23.08
C HIS A 28 -3.55 7.54 -24.18
N GLY A 29 -4.04 8.72 -23.79
CA GLY A 29 -4.31 9.82 -24.72
C GLY A 29 -5.48 9.63 -25.66
N THR A 30 -6.36 8.64 -25.43
CA THR A 30 -7.50 8.36 -26.33
C THR A 30 -8.79 9.09 -25.95
N TYR A 31 -8.84 9.71 -24.77
CA TYR A 31 -9.98 10.48 -24.26
C TYR A 31 -9.61 11.94 -24.01
N GLN A 32 -10.60 12.71 -23.58
CA GLN A 32 -10.42 14.09 -23.13
C GLN A 32 -11.03 14.28 -21.75
N TYR A 33 -10.53 15.25 -20.98
CA TYR A 33 -11.07 15.54 -19.66
C TYR A 33 -12.58 15.80 -19.61
N LYS A 34 -13.14 16.38 -20.68
CA LYS A 34 -14.60 16.62 -20.80
C LYS A 34 -15.45 15.35 -20.90
N ASP A 35 -14.83 14.21 -21.20
CA ASP A 35 -15.54 12.92 -21.30
C ASP A 35 -15.88 12.36 -19.90
N PHE A 36 -15.30 12.94 -18.85
CA PHE A 36 -15.44 12.50 -17.46
C PHE A 36 -16.12 13.56 -16.60
N GLN A 37 -16.83 13.10 -15.57
CA GLN A 37 -17.50 13.96 -14.61
C GLN A 37 -16.63 14.20 -13.37
N ARG A 38 -16.61 15.43 -12.87
CA ARG A 38 -16.01 15.72 -11.55
C ARG A 38 -16.86 15.12 -10.43
N SER A 39 -16.21 14.67 -9.38
CA SER A 39 -16.88 14.11 -8.19
C SER A 39 -17.88 15.10 -7.56
N ALA A 40 -17.63 16.40 -7.66
CA ALA A 40 -18.56 17.44 -7.21
C ALA A 40 -19.92 17.40 -7.90
N TYR A 41 -20.00 16.89 -9.14
CA TYR A 41 -21.27 16.64 -9.82
C TYR A 41 -22.05 15.51 -9.14
N CYS A 42 -21.39 14.41 -8.81
CA CYS A 42 -21.99 13.25 -8.13
C CYS A 42 -22.51 13.62 -6.71
N ARG A 43 -21.80 14.52 -6.01
CA ARG A 43 -22.18 15.03 -4.67
C ARG A 43 -23.59 15.60 -4.64
N GLN A 44 -24.13 16.13 -5.72
CA GLN A 44 -25.46 16.72 -5.73
C GLN A 44 -26.53 15.71 -5.28
N CYS A 45 -26.37 14.43 -5.61
CA CYS A 45 -27.28 13.35 -5.23
C CYS A 45 -26.68 12.34 -4.28
N HIS A 46 -25.39 11.96 -4.44
CA HIS A 46 -24.68 10.95 -3.66
C HIS A 46 -23.85 11.58 -2.50
N ARG A 47 -24.49 12.46 -1.73
CA ARG A 47 -23.81 13.34 -0.77
C ARG A 47 -23.00 12.59 0.29
N GLU A 48 -23.59 11.57 0.92
CA GLU A 48 -22.92 10.78 1.95
C GLU A 48 -21.73 10.00 1.39
N ILE A 49 -21.93 9.31 0.26
CA ILE A 49 -20.90 8.56 -0.43
C ILE A 49 -19.76 9.47 -0.88
N TYR A 50 -20.08 10.67 -1.37
CA TYR A 50 -19.07 11.66 -1.75
C TYR A 50 -18.18 12.05 -0.55
N TYR A 51 -18.77 12.34 0.62
CA TYR A 51 -17.98 12.71 1.80
C TYR A 51 -17.17 11.54 2.37
N GLN A 52 -17.65 10.30 2.24
CA GLN A 52 -16.87 9.12 2.55
C GLN A 52 -15.64 9.01 1.65
N TRP A 53 -15.83 9.12 0.32
CA TRP A 53 -14.75 9.08 -0.64
C TRP A 53 -13.75 10.23 -0.46
N GLN A 54 -14.22 11.45 -0.23
CA GLN A 54 -13.39 12.65 -0.15
C GLN A 54 -12.31 12.57 0.94
N GLN A 55 -12.55 11.85 2.02
CA GLN A 55 -11.56 11.64 3.10
C GLN A 55 -10.63 10.44 2.84
N SER A 56 -10.84 9.69 1.79
CA SER A 56 -10.07 8.49 1.48
C SER A 56 -8.76 8.80 0.75
N MET A 57 -7.80 7.88 0.81
CA MET A 57 -6.58 7.97 -0.01
C MET A 57 -6.87 7.82 -1.51
N MET A 58 -7.99 7.23 -1.91
CA MET A 58 -8.43 7.23 -3.31
C MET A 58 -8.65 8.65 -3.84
N ALA A 59 -9.27 9.53 -3.04
CA ALA A 59 -9.46 10.94 -3.39
C ALA A 59 -8.16 11.74 -3.37
N GLN A 60 -7.12 11.22 -2.75
CA GLN A 60 -5.83 11.88 -2.57
C GLN A 60 -4.69 11.21 -3.34
N ALA A 61 -4.97 10.17 -4.13
CA ALA A 61 -3.96 9.36 -4.79
C ALA A 61 -2.98 10.14 -5.70
N TYR A 62 -3.35 11.36 -6.11
CA TYR A 62 -2.49 12.26 -6.86
C TYR A 62 -2.11 13.52 -6.05
N THR A 63 -2.95 13.93 -5.11
CA THR A 63 -2.80 15.20 -4.39
C THR A 63 -2.15 15.07 -3.02
N HIS A 64 -1.93 13.85 -2.57
CA HIS A 64 -1.24 13.56 -1.33
C HIS A 64 0.24 13.97 -1.44
N HIS A 65 0.78 14.58 -0.39
CA HIS A 65 2.12 15.18 -0.43
C HIS A 65 3.25 14.17 -0.72
N TRP A 66 3.15 12.92 -0.24
CA TRP A 66 4.15 11.90 -0.55
C TRP A 66 4.06 11.47 -2.03
N ASP A 67 2.85 11.19 -2.52
CA ASP A 67 2.64 10.83 -3.93
C ASP A 67 3.10 11.95 -4.87
N GLU A 68 2.88 13.24 -4.52
CA GLU A 68 3.38 14.39 -5.29
C GLU A 68 4.91 14.43 -5.32
N ILE A 69 5.57 14.25 -4.16
CA ILE A 69 7.03 14.28 -4.04
C ILE A 69 7.64 13.09 -4.80
N GLU A 70 7.15 11.88 -4.57
CA GLU A 70 7.64 10.67 -5.22
C GLU A 70 7.52 10.78 -6.75
N TYR A 71 6.35 11.22 -7.23
CA TYR A 71 6.10 11.33 -8.66
C TYR A 71 6.94 12.42 -9.32
N PHE A 72 6.85 13.66 -8.83
CA PHE A 72 7.48 14.80 -9.50
C PHE A 72 8.97 14.97 -9.20
N ASN A 73 9.41 14.64 -8.00
CA ASN A 73 10.81 14.88 -7.62
C ASN A 73 11.70 13.65 -7.83
N LEU A 74 11.11 12.44 -7.95
CA LEU A 74 11.86 11.23 -8.20
C LEU A 74 11.52 10.59 -9.55
N ALA A 75 10.30 10.13 -9.80
CA ALA A 75 9.97 9.36 -11.01
C ALA A 75 10.11 10.20 -12.30
N VAL A 76 9.55 11.43 -12.32
CA VAL A 76 9.64 12.35 -13.48
C VAL A 76 11.09 12.81 -13.71
N GLU A 77 11.82 13.13 -12.65
CA GLU A 77 13.23 13.53 -12.76
C GLU A 77 14.11 12.37 -13.22
N HIS A 78 13.86 11.15 -12.72
CA HIS A 78 14.55 9.95 -13.22
C HIS A 78 14.29 9.74 -14.72
N ALA A 79 13.04 9.89 -15.16
CA ALA A 79 12.67 9.77 -16.57
C ALA A 79 13.33 10.82 -17.46
N LYS A 80 13.59 12.05 -16.96
CA LYS A 80 14.34 13.08 -17.67
C LYS A 80 15.82 12.72 -17.81
N ARG A 81 16.44 12.18 -16.77
CA ARG A 81 17.85 11.75 -16.76
C ARG A 81 18.06 10.45 -17.50
N ASN A 82 17.06 9.57 -17.50
CA ASN A 82 17.08 8.27 -18.17
C ASN A 82 15.76 8.00 -18.89
N PRO A 83 15.67 8.31 -20.20
CA PRO A 83 14.43 8.23 -20.98
C PRO A 83 13.75 6.84 -21.00
N LYS A 84 14.47 5.76 -20.66
CA LYS A 84 13.88 4.41 -20.56
C LYS A 84 12.74 4.35 -19.51
N PHE A 85 12.76 5.23 -18.49
CA PHE A 85 11.75 5.28 -17.45
C PHE A 85 10.55 6.17 -17.79
N LYS A 86 10.55 6.86 -18.95
CA LYS A 86 9.42 7.71 -19.31
C LYS A 86 8.09 6.97 -19.39
N PRO A 87 7.97 5.78 -20.04
CA PRO A 87 6.71 5.03 -20.05
C PRO A 87 6.20 4.67 -18.65
N VAL A 88 7.12 4.42 -17.72
CA VAL A 88 6.77 4.11 -16.32
C VAL A 88 6.25 5.34 -15.60
N ALA A 89 6.95 6.47 -15.71
CA ALA A 89 6.49 7.74 -15.12
C ALA A 89 5.12 8.16 -15.68
N ASP A 90 4.89 7.98 -16.99
CA ASP A 90 3.58 8.20 -17.59
C ASP A 90 2.54 7.21 -17.00
N GLY A 91 2.91 5.94 -16.82
CA GLY A 91 2.07 4.85 -16.32
C GLY A 91 1.62 5.03 -14.86
N CYS A 92 2.39 5.69 -14.00
CA CYS A 92 1.97 6.01 -12.62
C CYS A 92 0.58 6.68 -12.58
N ASN A 93 0.31 7.52 -13.59
CA ASN A 93 -0.96 8.23 -13.72
C ASN A 93 -2.15 7.31 -14.03
N GLY A 94 -1.91 6.13 -14.59
CA GLY A 94 -2.95 5.14 -14.85
C GLY A 94 -3.68 4.65 -13.60
N CYS A 95 -2.99 4.68 -12.44
CA CYS A 95 -3.56 4.33 -11.14
C CYS A 95 -3.82 5.56 -10.24
N HIS A 96 -2.95 6.59 -10.28
CA HIS A 96 -3.01 7.72 -9.35
C HIS A 96 -3.88 8.88 -9.82
N THR A 97 -3.94 9.12 -11.13
CA THR A 97 -4.85 10.09 -11.76
C THR A 97 -5.29 9.62 -13.15
N PRO A 98 -6.18 8.60 -13.22
CA PRO A 98 -6.55 7.96 -14.48
C PRO A 98 -7.08 8.90 -15.56
N PHE A 99 -7.74 10.00 -15.18
CA PHE A 99 -8.20 10.98 -16.15
C PHE A 99 -7.05 11.67 -16.90
N ALA A 100 -5.97 11.99 -16.21
CA ALA A 100 -4.79 12.58 -16.84
C ALA A 100 -4.13 11.59 -17.80
N TYR A 101 -3.98 10.34 -17.37
CA TYR A 101 -3.44 9.26 -18.20
C TYR A 101 -4.28 9.04 -19.48
N LEU A 102 -5.60 8.91 -19.31
CA LEU A 102 -6.52 8.70 -20.42
C LEU A 102 -6.59 9.90 -21.38
N ALA A 103 -6.32 11.11 -20.87
CA ALA A 103 -6.24 12.33 -21.68
C ALA A 103 -4.85 12.57 -22.33
N GLY A 104 -3.84 11.76 -21.99
CA GLY A 104 -2.47 11.94 -22.47
C GLY A 104 -1.75 13.13 -21.84
N ASP A 105 -2.27 13.67 -20.74
CA ASP A 105 -1.65 14.76 -19.95
C ASP A 105 -0.67 14.17 -18.93
N THR A 106 0.51 13.75 -19.39
CA THR A 106 1.55 13.10 -18.60
C THR A 106 2.94 13.71 -18.85
N PRO A 107 3.59 14.30 -17.86
CA PRO A 107 3.12 14.53 -16.49
C PRO A 107 2.04 15.62 -16.43
N PRO A 108 0.96 15.41 -15.64
CA PRO A 108 -0.07 16.43 -15.47
C PRO A 108 0.45 17.59 -14.62
N PRO A 109 -0.27 18.75 -14.60
CA PRO A 109 0.14 19.89 -13.77
C PRO A 109 0.16 19.49 -12.29
N ARG A 110 1.18 19.95 -11.53
CA ARG A 110 1.24 19.68 -10.06
C ARG A 110 -0.08 20.03 -9.38
N PRO A 111 -0.45 19.34 -8.30
CA PRO A 111 -1.73 19.50 -7.58
C PRO A 111 -2.09 20.95 -7.22
N SER A 112 -1.11 21.79 -6.93
CA SER A 112 -1.31 23.21 -6.62
C SER A 112 -2.03 24.00 -7.73
N LYS A 113 -1.98 23.56 -9.00
CA LYS A 113 -2.64 24.19 -10.16
C LYS A 113 -4.11 23.81 -10.34
N LYS A 114 -4.65 22.92 -9.49
CA LYS A 114 -6.08 22.53 -9.48
C LYS A 114 -6.64 22.16 -10.86
N SER A 115 -6.03 21.18 -11.49
CA SER A 115 -6.47 20.62 -12.78
C SER A 115 -7.51 19.50 -12.61
N MET A 116 -7.90 18.89 -13.70
CA MET A 116 -8.74 17.65 -13.69
C MET A 116 -7.98 16.45 -13.09
N ALA A 117 -6.65 16.46 -13.12
CA ALA A 117 -5.81 15.46 -12.47
C ALA A 117 -6.05 15.38 -10.95
N ASN A 118 -6.44 16.51 -10.31
CA ASN A 118 -6.75 16.54 -8.88
C ASN A 118 -7.99 15.75 -8.47
N GLU A 119 -8.78 15.24 -9.43
CA GLU A 119 -9.85 14.28 -9.14
C GLU A 119 -9.29 12.94 -8.65
N SER A 120 -8.01 12.65 -8.87
CA SER A 120 -7.35 11.41 -8.42
C SER A 120 -8.14 10.17 -8.86
N VAL A 121 -8.35 9.18 -8.01
CA VAL A 121 -9.24 8.03 -8.27
C VAL A 121 -10.65 8.39 -7.83
N SER A 122 -11.38 9.04 -8.74
CA SER A 122 -12.68 9.65 -8.46
C SER A 122 -13.86 8.68 -8.66
N CYS A 123 -15.06 9.19 -8.36
CA CYS A 123 -16.31 8.46 -8.60
C CYS A 123 -16.39 7.99 -10.04
N ASP A 124 -16.10 8.88 -10.98
CA ASP A 124 -16.26 8.60 -12.40
C ASP A 124 -15.16 7.69 -12.96
N VAL A 125 -13.98 7.64 -12.32
CA VAL A 125 -12.97 6.63 -12.65
C VAL A 125 -13.55 5.23 -12.46
N CYS A 126 -14.00 4.90 -11.24
CA CYS A 126 -14.52 3.57 -10.94
C CYS A 126 -15.81 3.26 -11.71
N HIS A 127 -16.73 4.22 -11.78
CA HIS A 127 -18.06 4.00 -12.34
C HIS A 127 -18.15 4.13 -13.88
N THR A 128 -17.02 4.42 -14.56
CA THR A 128 -16.89 4.28 -16.02
C THR A 128 -16.07 3.06 -16.44
N ILE A 129 -15.44 2.35 -15.49
CA ILE A 129 -14.80 1.07 -15.77
C ILE A 129 -15.90 0.05 -16.12
N SER A 130 -15.92 -0.39 -17.36
CA SER A 130 -16.90 -1.35 -17.89
C SER A 130 -16.49 -2.81 -17.71
N GLY A 131 -15.22 -3.05 -17.37
CA GLY A 131 -14.61 -4.37 -17.19
C GLY A 131 -13.08 -4.27 -17.12
N TYR A 132 -12.44 -5.41 -17.15
CA TYR A 132 -10.98 -5.53 -17.13
C TYR A 132 -10.54 -6.79 -17.90
N ASN A 133 -9.24 -6.87 -18.19
CA ASN A 133 -8.65 -8.07 -18.76
C ASN A 133 -8.40 -9.12 -17.67
N GLU A 134 -9.19 -10.19 -17.66
CA GLU A 134 -9.08 -11.25 -16.65
C GLU A 134 -7.73 -12.02 -16.67
N LYS A 135 -6.98 -11.91 -17.76
CA LYS A 135 -5.64 -12.52 -17.89
C LYS A 135 -4.51 -11.61 -17.45
N LEU A 136 -4.77 -10.30 -17.30
CA LEU A 136 -3.79 -9.27 -16.95
C LEU A 136 -4.33 -8.43 -15.79
N LEU A 137 -4.43 -9.02 -14.60
CA LEU A 137 -4.96 -8.35 -13.41
C LEU A 137 -3.87 -7.54 -12.68
N TYR A 138 -3.27 -6.58 -13.41
CA TYR A 138 -2.23 -5.67 -12.92
C TYR A 138 -2.04 -4.49 -13.88
N ASN A 139 -1.30 -3.48 -13.46
CA ASN A 139 -0.89 -2.32 -14.26
C ASN A 139 -2.04 -1.69 -15.07
N PHE A 140 -3.13 -1.32 -14.36
CA PHE A 140 -4.31 -0.60 -14.89
C PHE A 140 -4.93 -1.20 -16.18
N SER A 141 -5.02 -2.51 -16.28
CA SER A 141 -5.59 -3.25 -17.43
C SER A 141 -7.14 -3.25 -17.49
N TYR A 142 -7.77 -2.14 -17.11
CA TYR A 142 -9.21 -1.94 -17.14
C TYR A 142 -9.71 -1.45 -18.51
N TYR A 143 -11.00 -1.68 -18.77
CA TYR A 143 -11.74 -1.10 -19.88
C TYR A 143 -12.54 0.09 -19.42
N VAL A 144 -12.51 1.19 -20.16
CA VAL A 144 -13.21 2.43 -19.82
C VAL A 144 -14.30 2.74 -20.83
N SER A 145 -15.47 3.14 -20.34
CA SER A 145 -16.60 3.61 -21.16
C SER A 145 -17.15 4.91 -20.56
N PRO A 146 -16.51 6.06 -20.82
CA PRO A 146 -16.94 7.35 -20.32
C PRO A 146 -18.34 7.73 -20.84
N GLY A 147 -19.01 8.66 -20.15
CA GLY A 147 -20.30 9.18 -20.55
C GLY A 147 -21.40 8.98 -19.51
N ARG A 148 -22.65 9.00 -19.95
CA ARG A 148 -23.82 8.94 -19.06
C ARG A 148 -24.06 7.57 -18.42
N LEU A 149 -23.59 6.49 -19.02
CA LEU A 149 -23.75 5.14 -18.50
C LEU A 149 -22.74 4.90 -17.35
N LYS A 150 -23.24 4.58 -16.16
CA LYS A 150 -22.44 4.25 -14.99
C LYS A 150 -22.57 2.77 -14.63
N TYR A 151 -21.47 2.17 -14.21
CA TYR A 151 -21.38 0.76 -13.84
C TYR A 151 -21.33 0.59 -12.32
N GLY A 152 -21.87 -0.52 -11.83
CA GLY A 152 -21.83 -0.87 -10.41
C GLY A 152 -22.33 -2.29 -10.19
N ASN A 153 -22.07 -2.88 -9.02
CA ASN A 153 -22.50 -4.24 -8.71
C ASN A 153 -24.01 -4.41 -8.48
N ARG A 154 -24.75 -3.31 -8.43
CA ARG A 154 -26.21 -3.30 -8.29
C ARG A 154 -26.84 -2.74 -9.56
N GLY A 155 -27.89 -3.40 -10.00
CA GLY A 155 -28.79 -2.80 -10.98
C GLY A 155 -29.64 -1.70 -10.33
N GLY A 156 -30.29 -0.92 -11.15
CA GLY A 156 -31.20 0.13 -10.69
C GLY A 156 -32.00 0.71 -11.86
N THR A 157 -32.91 1.60 -11.53
CA THR A 157 -33.59 2.43 -12.54
C THR A 157 -32.66 3.57 -12.96
N ASN A 158 -32.66 3.90 -14.24
CA ASN A 158 -31.96 5.07 -14.75
C ASN A 158 -32.45 6.34 -14.05
N SER A 159 -31.52 7.24 -13.80
CA SER A 159 -31.83 8.57 -13.25
C SER A 159 -31.79 9.62 -14.35
N PRO A 160 -32.36 10.81 -14.12
CA PRO A 160 -32.21 11.93 -15.06
C PRO A 160 -30.74 12.34 -15.29
N ALA A 161 -29.86 12.09 -14.29
CA ALA A 161 -28.46 12.46 -14.36
C ALA A 161 -27.61 11.44 -15.13
N HIS A 162 -27.89 10.13 -14.99
CA HIS A 162 -27.12 9.06 -15.63
C HIS A 162 -27.93 7.78 -15.79
N GLU A 163 -27.51 6.92 -16.69
CA GLU A 163 -27.97 5.55 -16.83
C GLU A 163 -27.18 4.61 -15.93
N LEU A 164 -27.76 3.44 -15.62
CA LEU A 164 -27.13 2.44 -14.75
C LEU A 164 -27.05 1.09 -15.45
N LYS A 165 -25.89 0.47 -15.38
CA LYS A 165 -25.67 -0.91 -15.81
C LYS A 165 -25.07 -1.73 -14.67
N LYS A 166 -25.71 -2.87 -14.35
CA LYS A 166 -25.13 -3.83 -13.44
C LYS A 166 -23.85 -4.39 -14.06
N SER A 167 -22.78 -4.41 -13.27
CA SER A 167 -21.50 -5.01 -13.60
C SER A 167 -21.04 -5.89 -12.44
N ASP A 168 -20.96 -7.20 -12.71
CA ASP A 168 -20.48 -8.16 -11.68
C ASP A 168 -19.00 -7.96 -11.39
N ALA A 169 -18.24 -7.32 -12.28
CA ALA A 169 -16.85 -6.93 -12.06
C ALA A 169 -16.67 -6.06 -10.82
N HIS A 170 -17.60 -5.10 -10.56
CA HIS A 170 -17.55 -4.23 -9.39
C HIS A 170 -17.81 -4.95 -8.06
N GLY A 171 -18.24 -6.20 -8.08
CA GLY A 171 -18.43 -7.04 -6.91
C GLY A 171 -17.26 -7.98 -6.61
N LYS A 172 -16.18 -7.93 -7.41
CA LYS A 172 -15.06 -8.87 -7.33
C LYS A 172 -13.75 -8.15 -6.96
N SER A 173 -12.87 -8.83 -6.26
CA SER A 173 -11.52 -8.33 -5.91
C SER A 173 -10.66 -8.06 -7.15
N GLN A 174 -10.91 -8.74 -8.27
CA GLN A 174 -10.27 -8.50 -9.55
C GLN A 174 -10.42 -7.05 -10.04
N PHE A 175 -11.51 -6.38 -9.67
CA PHE A 175 -11.68 -4.96 -9.95
C PHE A 175 -10.58 -4.12 -9.30
N CYS A 176 -10.23 -4.42 -8.05
CA CYS A 176 -9.19 -3.72 -7.31
C CYS A 176 -7.78 -4.05 -7.84
N ALA A 177 -7.59 -5.27 -8.36
CA ALA A 177 -6.31 -5.74 -8.89
C ALA A 177 -5.75 -4.86 -10.00
N ASN A 178 -6.60 -4.17 -10.75
CA ASN A 178 -6.15 -3.29 -11.84
C ASN A 178 -5.17 -2.21 -11.36
N CYS A 179 -5.25 -1.77 -10.11
CA CYS A 179 -4.37 -0.74 -9.53
C CYS A 179 -3.63 -1.25 -8.29
N HIS A 180 -4.15 -2.29 -7.60
CA HIS A 180 -3.53 -2.85 -6.40
C HIS A 180 -2.73 -4.13 -6.68
N ASN A 181 -2.23 -4.26 -7.91
CA ASN A 181 -1.30 -5.26 -8.36
C ASN A 181 -0.43 -4.64 -9.45
N GLU A 182 0.89 -4.64 -9.29
CA GLU A 182 1.81 -3.93 -10.17
C GLU A 182 3.11 -4.71 -10.36
N GLN A 183 3.58 -4.73 -11.59
CA GLN A 183 4.92 -5.19 -11.94
C GLN A 183 5.81 -4.02 -12.35
N SER A 184 7.06 -4.06 -11.90
CA SER A 184 8.11 -3.15 -12.37
C SER A 184 8.47 -3.42 -13.84
N PRO A 185 9.29 -2.56 -14.48
CA PRO A 185 9.80 -2.80 -15.84
C PRO A 185 10.59 -4.10 -16.00
N TRP A 186 11.04 -4.70 -14.90
CA TRP A 186 11.74 -6.00 -14.88
C TRP A 186 10.81 -7.19 -14.64
N GLY A 187 9.46 -6.97 -14.64
CA GLY A 187 8.50 -8.03 -14.38
C GLY A 187 8.43 -8.48 -12.91
N VAL A 188 8.96 -7.68 -12.00
CA VAL A 188 8.96 -7.97 -10.56
C VAL A 188 7.70 -7.41 -9.93
N TRP A 189 7.03 -8.19 -9.07
CA TRP A 189 5.84 -7.74 -8.35
C TRP A 189 6.19 -6.73 -7.26
N VAL A 190 6.06 -5.44 -7.58
CA VAL A 190 6.33 -4.32 -6.66
C VAL A 190 5.11 -3.89 -5.85
N LYS A 191 3.91 -4.16 -6.33
CA LYS A 191 2.68 -4.14 -5.53
C LYS A 191 1.96 -5.45 -5.79
N SER A 192 1.64 -6.20 -4.76
CA SER A 192 1.09 -7.55 -4.87
C SER A 192 -0.10 -7.81 -3.95
N THR A 193 -0.77 -6.76 -3.47
CA THR A 193 -1.88 -6.88 -2.50
C THR A 193 -2.99 -7.80 -2.98
N TYR A 194 -3.34 -7.74 -4.27
CA TYR A 194 -4.33 -8.66 -4.84
C TYR A 194 -3.80 -10.10 -4.89
N THR A 195 -2.56 -10.32 -5.32
CA THR A 195 -1.93 -11.65 -5.37
C THR A 195 -1.82 -12.25 -3.96
N GLU A 196 -1.41 -11.46 -2.97
CA GLU A 196 -1.35 -11.87 -1.55
C GLU A 196 -2.73 -12.32 -1.02
N TRP A 197 -3.79 -11.59 -1.38
CA TRP A 197 -5.16 -11.97 -1.05
C TRP A 197 -5.58 -13.24 -1.81
N LEU A 198 -5.28 -13.34 -3.09
CA LEU A 198 -5.67 -14.47 -3.94
C LEU A 198 -5.08 -15.80 -3.43
N GLU A 199 -3.81 -15.77 -3.02
CA GLU A 199 -3.09 -16.93 -2.48
C GLU A 199 -3.49 -17.24 -1.03
N GLY A 200 -4.06 -16.27 -0.33
CA GLY A 200 -4.41 -16.35 1.08
C GLY A 200 -5.71 -17.12 1.37
N PRO A 201 -6.04 -17.31 2.65
CA PRO A 201 -7.23 -18.05 3.07
C PRO A 201 -8.53 -17.29 2.76
N TYR A 202 -8.52 -15.96 2.82
CA TYR A 202 -9.74 -15.14 2.68
C TYR A 202 -10.36 -15.21 1.28
N SER A 203 -9.56 -15.34 0.22
CA SER A 203 -10.05 -15.55 -1.14
C SER A 203 -10.79 -16.87 -1.28
N LYS A 204 -10.27 -17.93 -0.66
CA LYS A 204 -10.85 -19.27 -0.64
C LYS A 204 -12.19 -19.31 0.12
N GLU A 205 -12.34 -18.42 1.09
CA GLU A 205 -13.57 -18.22 1.88
C GLU A 205 -14.57 -17.27 1.19
N GLY A 206 -14.22 -16.75 0.00
CA GLY A 206 -15.08 -15.83 -0.76
C GLY A 206 -15.12 -14.40 -0.21
N VAL A 207 -14.25 -14.06 0.75
CA VAL A 207 -14.15 -12.70 1.33
C VAL A 207 -13.43 -11.78 0.34
N GLN A 208 -14.13 -10.80 -0.19
CA GLN A 208 -13.63 -9.86 -1.20
C GLN A 208 -12.98 -8.62 -0.55
N CYS A 209 -12.14 -7.91 -1.30
CA CYS A 209 -11.50 -6.67 -0.84
C CYS A 209 -12.51 -5.66 -0.29
N HIS A 210 -13.62 -5.45 -1.01
CA HIS A 210 -14.67 -4.52 -0.61
C HIS A 210 -15.44 -4.95 0.65
N THR A 211 -15.33 -6.20 1.09
CA THR A 211 -15.94 -6.67 2.34
C THR A 211 -15.36 -5.91 3.55
N CYS A 212 -14.05 -5.65 3.54
CA CYS A 212 -13.33 -4.97 4.62
C CYS A 212 -13.07 -3.49 4.32
N HIS A 213 -12.85 -3.11 3.05
CA HIS A 213 -12.51 -1.72 2.65
C HIS A 213 -13.71 -0.88 2.24
N MET A 214 -14.84 -1.52 1.91
CA MET A 214 -16.13 -0.90 1.63
C MET A 214 -17.23 -1.63 2.42
N PRO A 215 -17.20 -1.65 3.76
CA PRO A 215 -18.16 -2.40 4.55
C PRO A 215 -19.59 -1.91 4.29
N PRO A 216 -20.59 -2.80 4.35
CA PRO A 216 -21.97 -2.38 4.20
C PRO A 216 -22.45 -1.61 5.43
N ALA A 217 -23.31 -0.62 5.21
CA ALA A 217 -24.01 0.09 6.29
C ALA A 217 -25.45 0.46 5.84
N PRO A 218 -26.39 0.57 6.76
CA PRO A 218 -27.72 1.07 6.43
C PRO A 218 -27.64 2.53 5.94
N GLY A 219 -28.39 2.86 4.87
CA GLY A 219 -28.40 4.21 4.34
C GLY A 219 -29.13 4.37 3.02
N LYS A 220 -29.00 5.53 2.43
CA LYS A 220 -29.46 5.85 1.08
C LYS A 220 -28.29 5.94 0.13
N ARG A 221 -28.45 5.45 -1.09
CA ARG A 221 -27.43 5.60 -2.16
C ARG A 221 -27.44 7.00 -2.74
N ALA A 222 -28.64 7.63 -2.78
CA ALA A 222 -28.84 9.00 -3.23
C ALA A 222 -29.91 9.70 -2.36
N ILE A 223 -29.80 11.01 -2.22
CA ILE A 223 -30.76 11.81 -1.42
C ILE A 223 -32.21 11.76 -1.98
N THR A 224 -32.36 11.44 -3.26
CA THR A 224 -33.66 11.31 -3.94
C THR A 224 -34.36 9.98 -3.64
N GLU A 225 -33.68 9.01 -3.04
CA GLU A 225 -34.29 7.74 -2.67
C GLU A 225 -35.22 7.88 -1.46
N LYS A 226 -36.42 7.26 -1.54
CA LYS A 226 -37.42 7.33 -0.46
C LYS A 226 -37.12 6.39 0.71
N LYS A 227 -36.46 5.24 0.44
CA LYS A 227 -36.17 4.22 1.45
C LYS A 227 -34.68 4.10 1.74
N ASN A 228 -34.35 3.62 2.94
CA ASN A 228 -33.02 3.14 3.28
C ASN A 228 -32.81 1.72 2.79
N TYR A 229 -31.57 1.40 2.48
CA TYR A 229 -31.10 0.04 2.17
C TYR A 229 -30.22 -0.44 3.34
N PRO A 230 -30.26 -1.73 3.70
CA PRO A 230 -29.49 -2.24 4.86
C PRO A 230 -27.99 -2.35 4.57
N ASP A 231 -27.58 -2.29 3.30
CA ASP A 231 -26.30 -2.76 2.82
C ASP A 231 -25.66 -1.83 1.77
N VAL A 232 -25.77 -0.52 1.95
CA VAL A 232 -25.07 0.46 1.13
C VAL A 232 -23.57 0.34 1.40
N ARG A 233 -22.76 0.15 0.33
CA ARG A 233 -21.31 0.07 0.48
C ARG A 233 -20.74 1.45 0.81
N GLN A 234 -19.99 1.51 1.92
CA GLN A 234 -19.26 2.70 2.31
C GLN A 234 -18.03 2.89 1.40
N HIS A 235 -17.75 4.14 1.01
CA HIS A 235 -16.63 4.50 0.15
C HIS A 235 -15.47 5.12 0.93
N LEU A 236 -15.23 4.64 2.15
CA LEU A 236 -14.19 5.13 3.05
C LEU A 236 -12.79 4.64 2.65
N PHE A 237 -12.69 3.45 2.08
CA PHE A 237 -11.45 2.82 1.64
C PHE A 237 -10.32 2.88 2.69
N HIS A 238 -10.67 2.73 3.97
CA HIS A 238 -9.71 2.82 5.07
C HIS A 238 -8.57 1.81 4.91
N GLY A 239 -7.34 2.30 5.03
CA GLY A 239 -6.10 1.55 5.01
C GLY A 239 -5.13 2.04 6.09
N ALA A 240 -3.83 1.91 5.85
CA ALA A 240 -2.78 2.20 6.84
C ALA A 240 -2.70 3.67 7.29
N HIS A 241 -3.26 4.61 6.52
CA HIS A 241 -3.36 6.03 6.93
C HIS A 241 -4.39 6.26 8.05
N VAL A 242 -5.29 5.31 8.29
CA VAL A 242 -6.33 5.42 9.32
C VAL A 242 -5.95 4.61 10.56
N GLN A 243 -5.62 5.28 11.67
CA GLN A 243 -5.15 4.66 12.91
C GLN A 243 -6.12 3.59 13.46
N SER A 244 -7.43 3.83 13.38
CA SER A 244 -8.43 2.86 13.84
C SER A 244 -8.48 1.60 12.99
N LYS A 245 -8.04 1.66 11.71
CA LYS A 245 -7.98 0.50 10.82
C LYS A 245 -6.79 -0.40 11.13
N ILE A 246 -5.65 0.19 11.49
CA ILE A 246 -4.42 -0.58 11.77
C ILE A 246 -4.32 -1.04 13.22
N ARG A 247 -4.95 -0.32 14.16
CA ARG A 247 -4.90 -0.69 15.59
C ARG A 247 -5.52 -2.06 15.82
N GLY A 248 -4.74 -2.98 16.43
CA GLY A 248 -5.15 -4.36 16.67
C GLY A 248 -5.28 -5.20 15.39
N ALA A 249 -4.65 -4.79 14.27
CA ALA A 249 -4.63 -5.60 13.04
C ALA A 249 -3.78 -6.87 13.20
N ILE A 250 -2.71 -6.77 14.01
CA ILE A 250 -1.85 -7.89 14.40
C ILE A 250 -1.94 -8.03 15.91
N ASP A 251 -2.18 -9.23 16.40
CA ASP A 251 -2.13 -9.53 17.83
C ASP A 251 -0.67 -9.69 18.28
N VAL A 252 -0.37 -9.21 19.49
CA VAL A 252 0.97 -9.28 20.09
C VAL A 252 0.87 -9.95 21.44
N LEU A 253 1.51 -11.11 21.59
CA LEU A 253 1.61 -11.85 22.85
C LEU A 253 3.08 -11.97 23.24
N ILE A 254 3.41 -11.72 24.50
CA ILE A 254 4.76 -11.89 25.05
C ILE A 254 4.74 -12.81 26.25
N GLN A 255 5.69 -13.75 26.31
CA GLN A 255 5.83 -14.73 27.40
C GLN A 255 7.31 -14.83 27.82
N PRO A 256 7.62 -14.71 29.12
CA PRO A 256 8.94 -14.96 29.65
C PRO A 256 9.17 -16.46 29.90
N SER A 257 10.44 -16.91 29.79
CA SER A 257 10.84 -18.28 30.15
C SER A 257 10.87 -18.53 31.66
N ALA A 258 10.99 -17.48 32.46
CA ALA A 258 10.90 -17.49 33.92
C ALA A 258 10.29 -16.18 34.42
N LYS A 259 9.60 -16.20 35.57
CA LYS A 259 8.98 -15.03 36.18
C LYS A 259 9.67 -14.49 37.41
N GLU A 260 10.49 -15.30 38.06
CA GLU A 260 11.28 -14.96 39.22
C GLU A 260 12.74 -15.09 38.82
N LEU A 261 13.53 -14.07 39.07
CA LEU A 261 14.90 -13.93 38.58
C LEU A 261 15.78 -13.25 39.65
N GLU A 262 17.08 -13.59 39.64
CA GLU A 262 18.12 -12.88 40.38
C GLU A 262 18.97 -12.05 39.40
N PRO A 263 19.68 -11.02 39.89
CA PRO A 263 20.71 -10.33 39.09
C PRO A 263 21.72 -11.32 38.49
N GLY A 264 22.02 -11.15 37.20
CA GLY A 264 22.85 -12.07 36.42
C GLY A 264 22.11 -13.21 35.74
N ASP A 265 20.88 -13.47 36.12
CA ASP A 265 20.05 -14.48 35.46
C ASP A 265 19.74 -14.15 33.99
N ARG A 266 19.60 -15.19 33.22
CA ARG A 266 19.24 -15.09 31.79
C ARG A 266 17.79 -15.51 31.56
N VAL A 267 16.98 -14.61 31.01
CA VAL A 267 15.58 -14.86 30.63
C VAL A 267 15.39 -14.68 29.13
N VAL A 268 14.53 -15.53 28.55
CA VAL A 268 14.11 -15.43 27.14
C VAL A 268 12.67 -14.99 27.09
N PHE A 269 12.39 -13.90 26.38
CA PHE A 269 11.03 -13.46 26.06
C PHE A 269 10.66 -13.95 24.66
N THR A 270 9.61 -14.75 24.57
CA THR A 270 9.03 -15.16 23.29
C THR A 270 7.89 -14.24 22.94
N VAL A 271 7.97 -13.56 21.78
CA VAL A 271 6.95 -12.69 21.26
C VAL A 271 6.30 -13.34 20.05
N GLN A 272 4.96 -13.48 20.08
CA GLN A 272 4.16 -14.00 18.99
C GLN A 272 3.35 -12.86 18.36
N LEU A 273 3.42 -12.74 17.03
CA LEU A 273 2.70 -11.76 16.21
C LEU A 273 1.75 -12.51 15.28
N PHE A 274 0.45 -12.36 15.49
CA PHE A 274 -0.57 -13.09 14.73
C PHE A 274 -1.42 -12.15 13.87
N ASN A 275 -1.39 -12.35 12.55
CA ASN A 275 -2.23 -11.62 11.60
C ASN A 275 -3.61 -12.26 11.49
N GLN A 276 -4.52 -11.91 12.38
CA GLN A 276 -5.89 -12.42 12.38
C GLN A 276 -6.82 -11.64 11.42
N LYS A 277 -6.59 -10.35 11.19
CA LYS A 277 -7.60 -9.45 10.62
C LYS A 277 -7.33 -8.99 9.19
N CYS A 278 -6.08 -9.08 8.71
CA CYS A 278 -5.75 -8.62 7.35
C CYS A 278 -5.81 -9.79 6.37
N GLY A 279 -6.55 -9.61 5.29
CA GLY A 279 -6.69 -10.61 4.23
C GLY A 279 -5.51 -10.67 3.25
N HIS A 280 -4.46 -9.93 3.51
CA HIS A 280 -3.20 -9.84 2.76
C HIS A 280 -2.04 -9.71 3.74
N LYS A 281 -0.80 -9.69 3.26
CA LYS A 281 0.38 -9.49 4.10
C LYS A 281 0.40 -8.10 4.74
N VAL A 282 1.11 -7.94 5.85
CA VAL A 282 1.31 -6.66 6.54
C VAL A 282 2.81 -6.43 6.71
N PRO A 283 3.34 -5.29 6.21
CA PRO A 283 2.70 -4.28 5.38
C PRO A 283 2.37 -4.77 3.96
N SER A 284 1.51 -4.07 3.23
CA SER A 284 1.15 -4.33 1.82
C SER A 284 0.99 -3.02 1.05
N GLY A 285 0.76 -3.10 -0.25
CA GLY A 285 0.79 -1.94 -1.16
C GLY A 285 2.22 -1.56 -1.50
N SER A 286 2.62 -0.31 -1.28
CA SER A 286 4.00 0.17 -1.44
C SER A 286 4.86 -0.31 -0.27
N VAL A 287 5.27 -1.58 -0.28
CA VAL A 287 6.00 -2.22 0.83
C VAL A 287 7.44 -1.72 0.94
N GLU A 288 7.98 -1.16 -0.13
CA GLU A 288 9.28 -0.49 -0.20
C GLU A 288 9.35 0.73 0.72
N ASP A 289 8.25 1.48 0.82
CA ASP A 289 8.12 2.67 1.66
C ASP A 289 7.90 2.30 3.13
N ARG A 290 7.16 1.19 3.34
CA ARG A 290 6.52 0.89 4.61
C ARG A 290 7.43 0.09 5.52
N MET A 291 7.31 0.36 6.81
CA MET A 291 8.05 -0.35 7.84
C MET A 291 7.11 -0.80 8.97
N LEU A 292 7.12 -2.10 9.24
CA LEU A 292 6.55 -2.67 10.44
C LEU A 292 7.72 -3.15 11.30
N TYR A 293 7.77 -2.75 12.57
CA TYR A 293 8.85 -3.15 13.46
C TYR A 293 8.40 -3.41 14.90
N LEU A 294 9.06 -4.37 15.53
CA LEU A 294 8.83 -4.78 16.90
C LEU A 294 9.98 -4.26 17.77
N GLN A 295 9.61 -3.55 18.82
CA GLN A 295 10.49 -3.07 19.87
C GLN A 295 10.12 -3.75 21.18
N VAL A 296 11.12 -4.30 21.88
CA VAL A 296 10.94 -4.88 23.21
C VAL A 296 11.78 -4.13 24.22
N GLU A 297 11.15 -3.76 25.34
CA GLU A 297 11.78 -3.01 26.43
C GLU A 297 11.44 -3.62 27.78
N ALA A 298 12.42 -3.65 28.69
CA ALA A 298 12.19 -3.87 30.11
C ALA A 298 12.19 -2.52 30.84
N ILE A 299 11.34 -2.36 31.84
CA ILE A 299 11.23 -1.15 32.67
C ILE A 299 11.27 -1.62 34.11
N ASP A 300 12.34 -1.27 34.84
CA ASP A 300 12.53 -1.68 36.24
C ASP A 300 11.65 -0.89 37.23
N ALA A 301 11.71 -1.25 38.49
CA ALA A 301 10.92 -0.64 39.57
C ALA A 301 11.18 0.87 39.73
N ASN A 302 12.34 1.37 39.31
CA ASN A 302 12.70 2.78 39.33
C ASN A 302 12.34 3.51 38.03
N GLY A 303 11.75 2.81 37.04
CA GLY A 303 11.35 3.37 35.76
C GLY A 303 12.47 3.46 34.71
N LYS A 304 13.67 2.92 35.00
CA LYS A 304 14.75 2.84 34.01
C LYS A 304 14.39 1.85 32.92
N ARG A 305 14.66 2.25 31.67
CA ARG A 305 14.36 1.45 30.47
C ARG A 305 15.62 0.73 29.98
N TYR A 306 15.41 -0.51 29.58
CA TYR A 306 16.41 -1.36 28.95
C TYR A 306 15.86 -1.83 27.62
N HIS A 307 16.55 -1.50 26.53
CA HIS A 307 16.23 -2.00 25.22
C HIS A 307 16.71 -3.46 25.08
N LEU A 308 15.82 -4.34 24.62
CA LEU A 308 16.12 -5.73 24.37
C LEU A 308 16.24 -5.94 22.85
N PRO A 309 17.44 -6.19 22.33
CA PRO A 309 17.61 -6.52 20.92
C PRO A 309 17.06 -7.92 20.63
N VAL A 310 16.55 -8.12 19.41
CA VAL A 310 16.08 -9.44 18.96
C VAL A 310 17.24 -10.42 18.85
N ASP A 311 17.01 -11.68 19.22
CA ASP A 311 17.97 -12.75 19.00
C ASP A 311 18.14 -13.01 17.51
N ARG A 312 19.39 -13.07 17.04
CA ARG A 312 19.69 -13.28 15.61
C ARG A 312 19.46 -14.71 15.12
N LYS A 313 19.22 -15.66 16.03
CA LYS A 313 19.00 -17.07 15.69
C LYS A 313 17.60 -17.28 15.16
N GLY A 314 17.48 -17.77 13.93
CA GLY A 314 16.22 -18.15 13.28
C GLY A 314 15.98 -17.53 11.91
N PHE A 315 16.83 -16.58 11.49
CA PHE A 315 16.74 -15.95 10.18
C PHE A 315 18.13 -15.88 9.55
N ASP A 316 18.54 -16.91 8.84
CA ASP A 316 19.86 -17.04 8.25
C ASP A 316 20.15 -15.90 7.25
N GLY A 317 21.13 -15.03 7.59
CA GLY A 317 21.72 -14.06 6.68
C GLY A 317 20.87 -12.85 6.29
N GLU A 318 19.72 -12.64 6.92
CA GLU A 318 18.79 -11.58 6.58
C GLU A 318 19.07 -10.28 7.36
N GLU A 319 20.17 -9.63 7.04
CA GLU A 319 20.61 -8.41 7.75
C GLU A 319 19.56 -7.29 7.78
N TYR A 320 18.71 -7.19 6.76
CA TYR A 320 17.66 -6.17 6.69
C TYR A 320 16.40 -6.48 7.51
N THR A 321 16.32 -7.64 8.17
CA THR A 321 15.23 -7.96 9.11
C THR A 321 15.54 -7.50 10.53
N ILE A 322 16.74 -7.01 10.79
CA ILE A 322 17.15 -6.41 12.05
C ILE A 322 17.62 -4.99 11.76
N SER A 323 17.10 -4.02 12.53
CA SER A 323 17.52 -2.64 12.41
C SER A 323 19.01 -2.46 12.67
N SER A 324 19.65 -1.64 11.85
CA SER A 324 21.08 -1.36 11.93
C SER A 324 21.40 0.05 11.41
N SER A 325 22.66 0.45 11.53
CA SER A 325 23.20 1.70 10.95
C SER A 325 23.56 1.58 9.48
N ALA A 326 23.19 0.48 8.80
CA ALA A 326 23.47 0.29 7.37
C ALA A 326 22.88 1.41 6.51
N LYS A 327 23.56 1.69 5.39
CA LYS A 327 23.12 2.68 4.39
C LYS A 327 22.30 2.01 3.27
N ALA A 328 21.38 2.77 2.72
CA ALA A 328 20.53 2.38 1.58
C ALA A 328 20.20 3.62 0.74
N TYR A 329 19.45 3.44 -0.34
CA TYR A 329 18.88 4.51 -1.15
C TYR A 329 19.92 5.39 -1.88
N GLN A 330 21.09 4.82 -2.19
CA GLN A 330 22.13 5.51 -2.96
C GLN A 330 21.66 5.87 -4.38
N ASP A 331 20.65 5.18 -4.88
CA ASP A 331 20.05 5.42 -6.20
C ASP A 331 19.31 6.75 -6.31
N PHE A 332 19.10 7.50 -5.23
CA PHE A 332 18.61 8.89 -5.30
C PHE A 332 19.52 9.78 -6.14
N ALA A 333 20.84 9.51 -6.18
CA ALA A 333 21.78 10.21 -7.04
C ALA A 333 21.49 10.02 -8.55
N GLU A 334 20.74 8.99 -8.93
CA GLU A 334 20.29 8.79 -10.31
C GLU A 334 19.07 9.66 -10.68
N MET A 335 18.32 10.11 -9.67
CA MET A 335 17.02 10.78 -9.83
C MET A 335 17.08 12.27 -9.56
N MET A 336 17.91 12.71 -8.61
CA MET A 336 17.97 14.10 -8.18
C MET A 336 19.39 14.50 -7.85
N ASP A 337 19.61 15.82 -7.69
CA ASP A 337 20.87 16.31 -7.21
C ASP A 337 21.00 16.02 -5.70
N VAL A 338 22.11 15.40 -5.34
CA VAL A 338 22.43 15.01 -3.96
C VAL A 338 23.69 15.75 -3.49
N PRO A 339 23.91 15.90 -2.19
CA PRO A 339 25.15 16.50 -1.66
C PRO A 339 26.39 15.76 -2.17
N GLU A 340 27.50 16.49 -2.29
CA GLU A 340 28.80 15.90 -2.60
C GLU A 340 29.17 14.83 -1.56
N GLY A 341 29.65 13.68 -2.01
CA GLY A 341 29.96 12.55 -1.15
C GLY A 341 28.76 11.76 -0.62
N PHE A 342 27.59 11.96 -1.21
CA PHE A 342 26.40 11.18 -0.81
C PHE A 342 26.62 9.67 -0.96
N ASP A 343 26.58 8.96 0.15
CA ASP A 343 26.77 7.50 0.27
C ASP A 343 25.48 6.73 0.62
N GLY A 344 24.33 7.42 0.51
CA GLY A 344 23.01 6.90 0.89
C GLY A 344 22.51 7.43 2.23
N LEU A 345 21.32 6.97 2.61
CA LEU A 345 20.64 7.34 3.85
C LEU A 345 20.68 6.17 4.84
N PRO A 346 20.51 6.42 6.17
CA PRO A 346 20.26 5.33 7.10
C PRO A 346 19.08 4.47 6.63
N ARG A 347 19.25 3.15 6.60
CA ARG A 347 18.30 2.21 6.03
C ARG A 347 16.94 2.20 6.72
N ASP A 348 16.93 2.33 8.05
CA ASP A 348 15.74 2.10 8.87
C ASP A 348 15.28 3.34 9.66
N GLY A 349 16.22 4.06 10.28
CA GLY A 349 15.91 5.19 11.16
C GLY A 349 15.13 4.79 12.42
N ILE A 350 15.39 3.58 12.93
CA ILE A 350 14.91 3.09 14.24
C ILE A 350 16.09 2.59 15.06
N THR A 351 15.88 2.35 16.36
CA THR A 351 16.92 1.85 17.26
C THR A 351 17.49 0.53 16.73
N PRO A 352 18.82 0.39 16.58
CA PRO A 352 19.46 -0.86 16.17
C PRO A 352 19.07 -2.03 17.08
N GLY A 353 18.89 -3.22 16.49
CA GLY A 353 18.48 -4.42 17.21
C GLY A 353 16.97 -4.67 17.24
N ASN A 354 16.14 -3.71 16.82
CA ASN A 354 14.69 -3.96 16.65
C ASN A 354 14.44 -4.91 15.49
N ARG A 355 13.39 -5.76 15.60
CA ARG A 355 12.97 -6.64 14.52
C ARG A 355 12.13 -5.89 13.49
N ILE A 356 12.48 -6.02 12.21
CA ILE A 356 11.78 -5.41 11.08
C ILE A 356 11.04 -6.49 10.28
N PHE A 357 9.80 -6.20 9.91
CA PHE A 357 8.96 -7.03 9.03
C PHE A 357 8.66 -6.24 7.76
N ARG A 358 9.42 -6.52 6.72
CA ARG A 358 9.28 -5.91 5.39
C ARG A 358 9.80 -6.85 4.31
N MET A 359 9.63 -6.49 3.06
CA MET A 359 10.29 -7.10 1.91
C MET A 359 11.10 -5.99 1.22
N PRO A 360 12.43 -6.01 1.29
CA PRO A 360 13.25 -4.97 0.68
C PRO A 360 13.29 -5.12 -0.84
N TYR A 361 13.39 -3.99 -1.54
CA TYR A 361 13.52 -3.90 -2.99
C TYR A 361 14.94 -3.51 -3.36
N PHE A 362 15.42 -4.04 -4.49
CA PHE A 362 16.78 -3.80 -4.96
C PHE A 362 16.79 -3.43 -6.44
N THR A 363 17.65 -2.48 -6.79
CA THR A 363 17.97 -2.13 -8.17
C THR A 363 18.76 -3.26 -8.86
N GLU A 364 18.98 -3.16 -10.18
CA GLU A 364 19.89 -4.07 -10.91
C GLU A 364 21.31 -4.09 -10.31
N LYS A 365 21.74 -2.97 -9.71
CA LYS A 365 23.06 -2.84 -9.05
C LYS A 365 23.10 -3.42 -7.63
N GLY A 366 21.98 -3.96 -7.13
CA GLY A 366 21.88 -4.49 -5.77
C GLY A 366 21.76 -3.41 -4.69
N ILE A 367 21.46 -2.17 -5.05
CA ILE A 367 21.20 -1.08 -4.11
C ILE A 367 19.78 -1.23 -3.59
N MET A 368 19.59 -1.19 -2.26
CA MET A 368 18.26 -1.17 -1.67
C MET A 368 17.58 0.16 -1.97
N THR A 369 16.36 0.09 -2.53
CA THR A 369 15.62 1.25 -3.05
C THR A 369 14.19 1.31 -2.51
N ILE A 370 13.60 2.51 -2.49
CA ILE A 370 12.16 2.71 -2.35
C ILE A 370 11.48 2.94 -3.72
N CYS A 371 12.23 3.03 -4.79
CA CYS A 371 11.71 3.37 -6.12
C CYS A 371 11.23 2.10 -6.84
N GLN A 372 9.94 1.83 -6.76
CA GLN A 372 9.31 0.65 -7.36
C GLN A 372 9.62 0.52 -8.87
N TRP A 373 9.68 1.66 -9.59
CA TRP A 373 10.05 1.68 -11.02
C TRP A 373 11.53 1.38 -11.28
N ASN A 374 12.39 1.42 -10.26
CA ASN A 374 13.81 1.08 -10.33
C ASN A 374 14.12 -0.28 -9.71
N THR A 375 13.08 -1.06 -9.37
CA THR A 375 13.20 -2.34 -8.69
C THR A 375 13.36 -3.49 -9.69
N ALA A 376 14.51 -4.12 -9.67
CA ALA A 376 14.84 -5.30 -10.51
C ALA A 376 14.80 -6.62 -9.73
N LYS A 377 14.86 -6.56 -8.38
CA LYS A 377 14.91 -7.76 -7.53
C LYS A 377 14.22 -7.47 -6.18
N LEU A 378 13.52 -8.48 -5.67
CA LEU A 378 12.99 -8.49 -4.31
C LEU A 378 13.96 -9.22 -3.38
N GLY A 379 14.06 -8.75 -2.15
CA GLY A 379 14.68 -9.49 -1.06
C GLY A 379 13.73 -10.52 -0.44
N VAL A 380 14.14 -11.10 0.66
CA VAL A 380 13.29 -12.05 1.39
C VAL A 380 12.07 -11.35 1.95
N ASP A 381 10.92 -11.97 1.74
CA ASP A 381 9.65 -11.48 2.24
C ASP A 381 9.40 -11.90 3.68
N TYR A 382 9.72 -11.01 4.62
CA TYR A 382 9.51 -11.24 6.05
C TYR A 382 8.25 -10.55 6.61
N ARG A 383 7.35 -10.14 5.76
CA ARG A 383 6.05 -9.59 6.14
C ARG A 383 5.18 -10.67 6.80
N ILE A 384 4.16 -10.24 7.54
CA ILE A 384 3.27 -11.15 8.26
C ILE A 384 2.05 -11.46 7.38
N GLY A 385 1.96 -12.70 6.89
CA GLY A 385 0.88 -13.16 6.01
C GLY A 385 -0.48 -13.32 6.73
N PRO A 386 -1.59 -13.43 5.98
CA PRO A 386 -2.90 -13.63 6.57
C PRO A 386 -2.98 -14.95 7.33
N ARG A 387 -3.42 -14.90 8.60
CA ARG A 387 -3.45 -16.01 9.58
C ARG A 387 -2.07 -16.62 9.87
N GLU A 388 -1.02 -15.90 9.55
CA GLU A 388 0.35 -16.30 9.92
C GLU A 388 0.70 -15.79 11.31
N THR A 389 1.45 -16.62 12.05
CA THR A 389 2.13 -16.25 13.30
C THR A 389 3.63 -16.17 13.07
N LYS A 390 4.22 -15.01 13.33
CA LYS A 390 5.67 -14.87 13.48
C LYS A 390 6.05 -15.00 14.95
N VAL A 391 7.15 -15.69 15.23
CA VAL A 391 7.65 -15.89 16.59
C VAL A 391 9.08 -15.33 16.64
N GLU A 392 9.31 -14.41 17.57
CA GLU A 392 10.60 -13.78 17.80
C GLU A 392 11.03 -14.01 19.25
N THR A 393 12.33 -14.10 19.48
CA THR A 393 12.91 -14.24 20.81
C THR A 393 13.83 -13.08 21.16
N PHE A 394 13.82 -12.73 22.42
CA PHE A 394 14.63 -11.65 23.01
C PHE A 394 15.26 -12.15 24.28
N THR A 395 16.56 -12.38 24.25
CA THR A 395 17.31 -12.84 25.42
C THR A 395 17.82 -11.62 26.21
N TRP A 396 17.55 -11.61 27.49
CA TRP A 396 18.03 -10.57 28.40
C TRP A 396 18.73 -11.18 29.57
N THR A 397 19.91 -10.63 29.88
CA THR A 397 20.61 -10.90 31.18
C THR A 397 20.24 -9.80 32.14
N VAL A 398 19.65 -10.16 33.25
CA VAL A 398 19.23 -9.22 34.30
C VAL A 398 20.48 -8.49 34.83
N PRO A 399 20.56 -7.14 34.78
CA PRO A 399 21.72 -6.40 35.21
C PRO A 399 21.97 -6.57 36.71
N ASP A 400 23.24 -6.67 37.13
CA ASP A 400 23.63 -6.80 38.55
C ASP A 400 23.18 -5.61 39.41
N THR A 401 22.92 -4.46 38.78
CA THR A 401 22.52 -3.20 39.44
C THR A 401 21.04 -2.91 39.36
N ILE A 402 20.22 -3.86 38.90
CA ILE A 402 18.78 -3.66 38.79
C ILE A 402 18.15 -3.58 40.19
N PRO A 403 17.17 -2.71 40.46
CA PRO A 403 16.49 -2.72 41.75
C PRO A 403 15.64 -3.98 41.93
N GLU A 404 15.55 -4.47 43.16
CA GLU A 404 14.59 -5.51 43.54
C GLU A 404 13.14 -5.04 43.23
N GLY A 405 12.29 -5.96 42.78
CA GLY A 405 10.88 -5.73 42.53
C GLY A 405 10.44 -6.06 41.11
N THR A 406 9.25 -5.58 40.78
CA THR A 406 8.60 -5.87 39.51
C THR A 406 9.28 -5.15 38.35
N VAL A 407 9.66 -5.91 37.33
CA VAL A 407 10.10 -5.40 36.01
C VAL A 407 8.99 -5.64 34.99
N ARG A 408 8.54 -4.56 34.38
CA ARG A 408 7.52 -4.62 33.31
C ARG A 408 8.22 -4.76 31.97
N ILE A 409 7.79 -5.76 31.17
CA ILE A 409 8.28 -5.99 29.82
C ILE A 409 7.18 -5.62 28.81
N THR A 410 7.54 -4.81 27.82
CA THR A 410 6.62 -4.37 26.77
C THR A 410 7.15 -4.77 25.40
N ALA A 411 6.29 -5.41 24.60
CA ALA A 411 6.52 -5.69 23.18
C ALA A 411 5.61 -4.78 22.36
N THR A 412 6.17 -3.77 21.71
CA THR A 412 5.40 -2.77 20.96
C THR A 412 5.62 -2.96 19.47
N LEU A 413 4.54 -3.23 18.75
CA LEU A 413 4.54 -3.35 17.28
C LEU A 413 4.09 -2.01 16.67
N ASN A 414 5.00 -1.39 15.94
CA ASN A 414 4.82 -0.10 15.30
C ASN A 414 4.79 -0.21 13.78
N TYR A 415 4.11 0.73 13.14
CA TYR A 415 4.01 0.89 11.70
C TYR A 415 4.43 2.30 11.29
N ARG A 416 5.23 2.42 10.24
CA ARG A 416 5.52 3.67 9.52
C ARG A 416 5.05 3.56 8.09
N LEU A 417 4.45 4.61 7.57
CA LEU A 417 4.04 4.67 6.16
C LEU A 417 5.24 4.89 5.24
N LEU A 418 6.21 5.67 5.71
CA LEU A 418 7.45 5.96 5.00
C LEU A 418 8.65 5.86 5.94
N VAL A 419 9.73 5.33 5.45
CA VAL A 419 11.02 5.27 6.16
C VAL A 419 11.47 6.67 6.56
N LYS A 420 11.69 6.91 7.86
CA LYS A 420 11.96 8.26 8.39
C LYS A 420 13.18 8.96 7.75
N PRO A 421 14.36 8.32 7.55
CA PRO A 421 15.48 8.96 6.87
C PRO A 421 15.15 9.45 5.45
N VAL A 422 14.30 8.73 4.72
CA VAL A 422 13.83 9.14 3.40
C VAL A 422 12.88 10.33 3.52
N ALA A 423 11.93 10.30 4.45
CA ALA A 423 11.01 11.40 4.68
C ALA A 423 11.75 12.69 5.06
N ASP A 424 12.74 12.60 5.95
CA ASP A 424 13.55 13.75 6.38
C ASP A 424 14.36 14.33 5.21
N PHE A 425 15.00 13.47 4.40
CA PHE A 425 15.81 13.89 3.25
C PHE A 425 14.97 14.58 2.17
N LEU A 426 13.81 14.03 1.85
CA LEU A 426 12.89 14.57 0.86
C LEU A 426 11.95 15.64 1.40
N LYS A 427 12.05 15.99 2.68
CA LYS A 427 11.19 16.95 3.38
C LYS A 427 9.70 16.63 3.31
N VAL A 428 9.39 15.34 3.40
CA VAL A 428 8.01 14.84 3.50
C VAL A 428 7.48 15.18 4.89
N PRO A 429 6.21 15.60 5.05
CA PRO A 429 5.62 15.86 6.35
C PRO A 429 5.74 14.68 7.32
N GLU A 430 6.04 14.99 8.59
CA GLU A 430 6.34 14.00 9.65
C GLU A 430 5.22 12.96 9.84
N GLU A 431 4.00 13.31 9.51
CA GLU A 431 2.85 12.39 9.62
C GLU A 431 3.02 11.11 8.80
N GLU A 432 3.84 11.11 7.74
CA GLU A 432 4.14 9.92 6.93
C GLU A 432 5.20 9.02 7.57
N SER A 433 6.09 9.57 8.37
CA SER A 433 7.22 8.83 8.97
C SER A 433 7.09 8.61 10.48
N ARG A 434 6.05 9.15 11.13
CA ARG A 434 5.80 8.93 12.55
C ARG A 434 5.36 7.51 12.83
N ASP A 435 5.67 7.05 14.04
CA ASP A 435 5.23 5.75 14.52
C ASP A 435 3.72 5.71 14.75
N ARG A 436 3.11 4.65 14.26
CA ARG A 436 1.70 4.34 14.43
C ARG A 436 1.57 3.00 15.15
N LEU A 437 1.02 3.03 16.36
CA LEU A 437 0.87 1.81 17.15
C LEU A 437 -0.11 0.83 16.46
N ILE A 438 0.39 -0.37 16.15
CA ILE A 438 -0.46 -1.50 15.76
C ILE A 438 -1.03 -2.16 17.02
N ASN A 439 -0.15 -2.64 17.91
CA ASN A 439 -0.55 -3.31 19.13
C ASN A 439 0.62 -3.37 20.12
N ARG A 440 0.31 -3.75 21.38
CA ARG A 440 1.30 -3.93 22.44
C ARG A 440 0.94 -5.15 23.28
N GLY A 441 1.92 -6.02 23.50
CA GLY A 441 1.89 -7.06 24.51
C GLY A 441 2.67 -6.65 25.75
N GLU A 442 2.21 -7.04 26.92
CA GLU A 442 2.87 -6.74 28.20
C GLU A 442 2.95 -7.98 29.08
N THR A 443 4.01 -8.10 29.85
CA THR A 443 4.19 -9.08 30.92
C THR A 443 5.05 -8.52 32.03
N THR A 444 5.12 -9.20 33.16
CA THR A 444 5.99 -8.83 34.29
C THR A 444 6.84 -10.03 34.71
N ILE A 445 8.00 -9.69 35.26
CA ILE A 445 8.86 -10.60 36.02
C ILE A 445 9.19 -9.93 37.35
N GLU A 446 9.56 -10.73 38.37
CA GLU A 446 9.99 -10.26 39.66
C GLU A 446 11.50 -10.53 39.84
N VAL A 447 12.21 -9.52 40.31
CA VAL A 447 13.65 -9.60 40.63
C VAL A 447 13.83 -9.60 42.14
N PHE A 448 14.57 -10.57 42.61
CA PHE A 448 14.93 -10.77 44.02
C PHE A 448 16.45 -10.76 44.19
N TYR A 449 16.94 -10.45 45.40
CA TYR A 449 18.34 -10.57 45.78
C TYR A 449 18.54 -11.72 46.75
#